data_42952b8430414709177b7f9dcbc81461
#
_entry.id   42952b8430414709177b7f9dcbc81461
#
_cell.length_a   1.000
_cell.length_b   1.000
_cell.length_c   1.000
_cell.angle_alpha   90.00
_cell.angle_beta   90.00
_cell.angle_gamma   90.00
#
_symmetry.space_group_name_H-M   'P 1'
#
loop_
_entity.id
_entity.type
_entity.pdbx_description
1 polymer ?
#
loop_
_entity_poly.entity_id
_entity_poly.type
_entity_poly.pdbx_seq_one_letter_code
_entity_poly.pdbx_strand_id
1 'polypeptide(L)'
;VEDGEGDSSLKSAEQHAKDIQAQLPHRRVAVLHGRMKNAEKDAVMRDFAAHKYDILVATTVIEVGVDVPNANLMVVEDADRFGLSQLHQLRGRVGRGTRQSYCVFFGADKGSTARERLKILCKTNDGFEIARADLSQRGPGDFFGRRQHGLPALHVADIAADLALMQSAREEAEAILAADPTLSGYPLLKDRVHRMFAERDDEAFN
;
A
#
# COMPACT_ATOMS: atom_id res chain seq x y z
N VAL A 1 9.49 -21.33 0.40
CA VAL A 1 10.02 -20.53 -0.72
C VAL A 1 10.25 -19.06 -0.30
N GLU A 2 9.81 -18.66 0.94
CA GLU A 2 9.94 -17.28 1.45
C GLU A 2 11.28 -16.95 2.13
N ASP A 3 12.10 -17.94 2.44
CA ASP A 3 13.36 -17.71 3.18
C ASP A 3 14.49 -17.07 2.35
N GLY A 4 14.44 -17.15 1.03
CA GLY A 4 15.51 -16.64 0.15
C GLY A 4 15.47 -15.11 -0.08
N GLU A 5 14.30 -14.52 -0.21
CA GLU A 5 14.16 -13.08 -0.45
C GLU A 5 14.47 -12.25 0.81
N GLY A 6 14.07 -12.74 1.97
CA GLY A 6 14.36 -12.07 3.25
C GLY A 6 15.85 -12.01 3.60
N ASP A 7 16.64 -13.01 3.18
CA ASP A 7 18.10 -13.04 3.41
C ASP A 7 18.84 -12.12 2.45
N SER A 8 18.38 -12.04 1.21
CA SER A 8 18.95 -11.14 0.19
C SER A 8 18.70 -9.67 0.56
N SER A 9 17.50 -9.31 0.98
CA SER A 9 17.17 -7.93 1.35
C SER A 9 17.90 -7.47 2.62
N LEU A 10 18.11 -8.36 3.59
CA LEU A 10 18.90 -8.07 4.79
C LEU A 10 20.36 -7.79 4.47
N LYS A 11 21.00 -8.68 3.71
CA LYS A 11 22.39 -8.50 3.27
C LYS A 11 22.58 -7.21 2.46
N SER A 12 21.58 -6.88 1.62
CA SER A 12 21.55 -5.63 0.86
C SER A 12 21.47 -4.42 1.78
N ALA A 13 20.59 -4.40 2.79
CA ALA A 13 20.45 -3.28 3.71
C ALA A 13 21.70 -3.07 4.58
N GLU A 14 22.31 -4.16 5.09
CA GLU A 14 23.55 -4.09 5.87
C GLU A 14 24.73 -3.58 5.01
N GLN A 15 24.85 -4.06 3.76
CA GLN A 15 25.89 -3.61 2.86
C GLN A 15 25.70 -2.14 2.50
N HIS A 16 24.47 -1.75 2.19
CA HIS A 16 24.13 -0.37 1.88
C HIS A 16 24.45 0.59 3.04
N ALA A 17 24.16 0.18 4.27
CA ALA A 17 24.52 0.95 5.45
C ALA A 17 26.04 1.13 5.60
N LYS A 18 26.83 0.10 5.29
CA LYS A 18 28.30 0.18 5.29
C LYS A 18 28.81 1.14 4.20
N ASP A 19 28.20 1.07 3.02
CA ASP A 19 28.59 1.95 1.90
C ASP A 19 28.27 3.41 2.23
N ILE A 20 27.12 3.69 2.84
CA ILE A 20 26.73 5.03 3.33
C ILE A 20 27.71 5.49 4.41
N GLN A 21 28.03 4.62 5.38
CA GLN A 21 28.98 4.97 6.45
C GLN A 21 30.38 5.28 5.90
N ALA A 22 30.82 4.56 4.88
CA ALA A 22 32.10 4.81 4.22
C ALA A 22 32.12 6.15 3.45
N GLN A 23 31.00 6.50 2.80
CA GLN A 23 30.86 7.77 2.08
C GLN A 23 30.66 8.97 3.02
N LEU A 24 30.03 8.74 4.17
CA LEU A 24 29.71 9.76 5.16
C LEU A 24 30.32 9.42 6.53
N PRO A 25 31.66 9.43 6.68
CA PRO A 25 32.34 8.93 7.88
C PRO A 25 32.01 9.74 9.14
N HIS A 26 31.53 10.97 9.00
CA HIS A 26 31.13 11.83 10.13
C HIS A 26 29.68 11.65 10.55
N ARG A 27 28.91 10.79 9.86
CA ARG A 27 27.52 10.47 10.19
C ARG A 27 27.43 9.08 10.83
N ARG A 28 26.52 8.95 11.76
CA ARG A 28 26.29 7.68 12.46
C ARG A 28 25.12 6.98 11.80
N VAL A 29 25.38 5.81 11.23
CA VAL A 29 24.41 5.02 10.50
C VAL A 29 23.93 3.86 11.38
N ALA A 30 22.64 3.65 11.47
CA ALA A 30 22.02 2.47 12.08
C ALA A 30 21.27 1.65 11.03
N VAL A 31 21.10 0.36 11.32
CA VAL A 31 20.34 -0.57 10.49
C VAL A 31 19.15 -1.10 11.28
N LEU A 32 18.00 -1.22 10.60
CA LEU A 32 16.78 -1.79 11.15
C LEU A 32 16.19 -2.81 10.17
N HIS A 33 15.98 -4.04 10.61
CA HIS A 33 15.47 -5.09 9.73
C HIS A 33 14.54 -6.08 10.46
N GLY A 34 13.78 -6.87 9.70
CA GLY A 34 12.73 -7.76 10.20
C GLY A 34 13.19 -8.81 11.19
N ARG A 35 14.43 -9.30 11.05
CA ARG A 35 14.98 -10.38 11.89
C ARG A 35 15.43 -9.91 13.29
N MET A 36 15.52 -8.62 13.54
CA MET A 36 15.82 -8.08 14.88
C MET A 36 14.66 -8.39 15.82
N LYS A 37 14.99 -8.65 17.10
CA LYS A 37 13.99 -8.78 18.15
C LYS A 37 13.29 -7.42 18.37
N ASN A 38 12.04 -7.44 18.80
CA ASN A 38 11.27 -6.21 19.00
C ASN A 38 11.97 -5.22 19.95
N ALA A 39 12.55 -5.72 21.04
CA ALA A 39 13.31 -4.89 21.98
C ALA A 39 14.53 -4.18 21.33
N GLU A 40 15.19 -4.83 20.38
CA GLU A 40 16.33 -4.27 19.63
C GLU A 40 15.84 -3.21 18.65
N LYS A 41 14.74 -3.48 17.93
CA LYS A 41 14.09 -2.51 17.04
C LYS A 41 13.69 -1.26 17.79
N ASP A 42 13.06 -1.42 18.95
CA ASP A 42 12.62 -0.31 19.81
C ASP A 42 13.82 0.50 20.34
N ALA A 43 14.92 -0.17 20.66
CA ALA A 43 16.14 0.49 21.10
C ALA A 43 16.76 1.35 19.98
N VAL A 44 16.90 0.79 18.77
CA VAL A 44 17.41 1.51 17.60
C VAL A 44 16.53 2.71 17.27
N MET A 45 15.20 2.55 17.28
CA MET A 45 14.27 3.63 16.99
C MET A 45 14.31 4.74 18.04
N ARG A 46 14.38 4.40 19.32
CA ARG A 46 14.56 5.40 20.40
C ARG A 46 15.87 6.17 20.25
N ASP A 47 16.96 5.46 19.92
CA ASP A 47 18.26 6.09 19.74
C ASP A 47 18.31 6.96 18.50
N PHE A 48 17.61 6.59 17.43
CA PHE A 48 17.44 7.45 16.25
C PHE A 48 16.60 8.69 16.58
N ALA A 49 15.49 8.54 17.29
CA ALA A 49 14.66 9.66 17.76
C ALA A 49 15.43 10.60 18.72
N ALA A 50 16.35 10.05 19.50
CA ALA A 50 17.24 10.81 20.39
C ALA A 50 18.47 11.43 19.69
N HIS A 51 18.55 11.39 18.35
CA HIS A 51 19.68 11.87 17.56
C HIS A 51 21.02 11.20 17.85
N LYS A 52 21.02 9.97 18.36
CA LYS A 52 22.24 9.17 18.49
C LYS A 52 22.72 8.62 17.14
N TYR A 53 21.80 8.49 16.20
CA TYR A 53 22.04 8.15 14.81
C TYR A 53 21.55 9.28 13.90
N ASP A 54 22.28 9.51 12.83
CA ASP A 54 21.98 10.55 11.84
C ASP A 54 21.21 9.96 10.65
N ILE A 55 21.46 8.68 10.34
CA ILE A 55 20.87 7.95 9.21
C ILE A 55 20.38 6.60 9.71
N LEU A 56 19.17 6.22 9.32
CA LEU A 56 18.59 4.91 9.57
C LEU A 56 18.36 4.21 8.23
N VAL A 57 19.05 3.10 7.99
CA VAL A 57 18.81 2.22 6.86
C VAL A 57 17.88 1.10 7.31
N ALA A 58 16.76 0.93 6.63
CA ALA A 58 15.77 -0.03 7.04
C ALA A 58 15.22 -0.84 5.87
N THR A 59 14.94 -2.11 6.11
CA THR A 59 14.06 -2.90 5.23
C THR A 59 12.60 -2.51 5.44
N THR A 60 11.68 -3.00 4.62
CA THR A 60 10.23 -2.69 4.62
C THR A 60 9.50 -2.84 5.95
N VAL A 61 10.17 -3.29 6.99
CA VAL A 61 9.62 -3.56 8.34
C VAL A 61 9.21 -2.29 9.12
N ILE A 62 9.45 -1.09 8.59
CA ILE A 62 9.01 0.17 9.23
C ILE A 62 7.49 0.42 9.04
N GLU A 63 6.70 -0.59 8.74
CA GLU A 63 5.24 -0.47 8.75
C GLU A 63 4.67 -0.27 10.17
N VAL A 64 5.46 -0.50 11.22
CA VAL A 64 4.99 -0.47 12.60
C VAL A 64 5.29 0.89 13.26
N GLY A 65 4.30 1.75 13.25
CA GLY A 65 3.84 2.63 14.32
C GLY A 65 4.79 3.59 15.02
N VAL A 66 6.07 3.70 14.69
CA VAL A 66 6.98 4.65 15.35
C VAL A 66 7.13 5.91 14.51
N ASP A 67 6.54 6.99 15.00
CA ASP A 67 6.75 8.32 14.44
C ASP A 67 8.14 8.83 14.83
N VAL A 68 8.87 9.34 13.86
CA VAL A 68 10.14 10.03 14.10
C VAL A 68 10.01 11.49 13.68
N PRO A 69 9.54 12.37 14.60
CA PRO A 69 9.24 13.77 14.29
C PRO A 69 10.44 14.57 13.78
N ASN A 70 11.65 14.11 14.09
CA ASN A 70 12.90 14.74 13.68
C ASN A 70 13.44 14.20 12.34
N ALA A 71 12.86 13.15 11.77
CA ALA A 71 13.20 12.70 10.42
C ALA A 71 12.59 13.65 9.38
N ASN A 72 13.45 14.33 8.63
CA ASN A 72 13.05 15.30 7.61
C ASN A 72 13.37 14.86 6.18
N LEU A 73 14.07 13.74 6.01
CA LEU A 73 14.35 13.15 4.71
C LEU A 73 14.03 11.65 4.76
N MET A 74 13.25 11.20 3.80
CA MET A 74 13.05 9.78 3.51
C MET A 74 13.51 9.49 2.09
N VAL A 75 14.26 8.43 1.94
CA VAL A 75 14.67 7.90 0.64
C VAL A 75 14.11 6.49 0.53
N VAL A 76 13.37 6.21 -0.53
CA VAL A 76 12.84 4.88 -0.82
C VAL A 76 13.49 4.38 -2.09
N GLU A 77 14.29 3.35 -1.97
CA GLU A 77 14.93 2.65 -3.08
C GLU A 77 13.98 1.61 -3.66
N ASP A 78 14.15 1.27 -4.94
CA ASP A 78 13.30 0.35 -5.68
C ASP A 78 11.79 0.69 -5.53
N ALA A 79 11.45 1.98 -5.52
CA ALA A 79 10.10 2.46 -5.27
C ALA A 79 9.07 1.92 -6.27
N ASP A 80 9.51 1.52 -7.46
CA ASP A 80 8.68 0.87 -8.48
C ASP A 80 8.14 -0.52 -8.07
N ARG A 81 8.77 -1.16 -7.08
CA ARG A 81 8.33 -2.46 -6.53
C ARG A 81 7.23 -2.32 -5.46
N PHE A 82 6.99 -1.13 -4.95
CA PHE A 82 5.98 -0.86 -3.91
C PHE A 82 4.63 -0.46 -4.50
N GLY A 83 3.55 -0.76 -3.80
CA GLY A 83 2.24 -0.18 -4.09
C GLY A 83 2.18 1.32 -3.77
N LEU A 84 1.36 2.07 -4.50
CA LEU A 84 1.22 3.52 -4.26
C LEU A 84 0.73 3.81 -2.84
N SER A 85 -0.18 2.99 -2.32
CA SER A 85 -0.68 3.10 -0.94
C SER A 85 0.42 2.89 0.09
N GLN A 86 1.33 1.93 -0.13
CA GLN A 86 2.49 1.71 0.74
C GLN A 86 3.45 2.89 0.71
N LEU A 87 3.76 3.41 -0.47
CA LEU A 87 4.61 4.58 -0.62
C LEU A 87 3.99 5.83 0.02
N HIS A 88 2.67 5.97 -0.07
CA HIS A 88 1.96 7.04 0.62
C HIS A 88 2.07 6.94 2.14
N GLN A 89 1.92 5.74 2.70
CA GLN A 89 2.12 5.48 4.13
C GLN A 89 3.55 5.77 4.57
N LEU A 90 4.56 5.33 3.80
CA LEU A 90 5.96 5.62 4.07
C LEU A 90 6.22 7.13 4.06
N ARG A 91 5.76 7.85 3.03
CA ARG A 91 5.86 9.30 2.95
C ARG A 91 5.26 9.99 4.18
N GLY A 92 4.15 9.49 4.69
CA GLY A 92 3.48 10.00 5.90
C GLY A 92 4.26 9.79 7.20
N ARG A 93 5.38 9.05 7.19
CA ARG A 93 6.24 8.86 8.37
C ARG A 93 7.23 10.00 8.59
N VAL A 94 7.48 10.82 7.59
CA VAL A 94 8.29 12.04 7.71
C VAL A 94 7.42 13.29 7.61
N GLY A 95 7.92 14.44 8.05
CA GLY A 95 7.20 15.70 7.95
C GLY A 95 6.21 15.96 9.08
N ARG A 96 6.29 15.24 10.20
CA ARG A 96 5.46 15.47 11.39
C ARG A 96 6.03 16.52 12.34
N GLY A 97 7.20 17.05 12.05
CA GLY A 97 7.83 18.13 12.77
C GLY A 97 7.54 19.49 12.13
N THR A 98 8.19 20.54 12.66
CA THR A 98 8.08 21.92 12.16
C THR A 98 9.00 22.24 10.99
N ARG A 99 9.90 21.33 10.63
CA ARG A 99 10.86 21.52 9.53
C ARG A 99 10.31 21.01 8.22
N GLN A 100 10.72 21.65 7.12
CA GLN A 100 10.47 21.16 5.78
C GLN A 100 11.01 19.75 5.62
N SER A 101 10.19 18.84 5.09
CA SER A 101 10.55 17.45 4.90
C SER A 101 10.46 17.05 3.44
N TYR A 102 11.28 16.07 3.08
CA TYR A 102 11.40 15.58 1.71
C TYR A 102 11.23 14.06 1.71
N CYS A 103 10.58 13.55 0.66
CA CYS A 103 10.52 12.13 0.37
C CYS A 103 10.99 11.92 -1.07
N VAL A 104 12.04 11.12 -1.26
CA VAL A 104 12.65 10.84 -2.56
C VAL A 104 12.39 9.39 -2.91
N PHE A 105 11.87 9.14 -4.10
CA PHE A 105 11.61 7.81 -4.62
C PHE A 105 12.59 7.49 -5.74
N PHE A 106 13.41 6.47 -5.55
CA PHE A 106 14.28 5.90 -6.58
C PHE A 106 13.62 4.65 -7.15
N GLY A 107 13.45 4.60 -8.46
CA GLY A 107 12.98 3.43 -9.19
C GLY A 107 14.07 2.93 -10.12
N ALA A 108 14.23 1.62 -10.22
CA ALA A 108 15.20 0.98 -11.10
C ALA A 108 14.76 1.03 -12.57
N ASP A 109 13.46 1.07 -12.81
CA ASP A 109 12.90 1.02 -14.15
C ASP A 109 12.99 2.37 -14.87
N LYS A 110 13.52 2.33 -16.07
CA LYS A 110 13.55 3.45 -17.02
C LYS A 110 12.24 3.54 -17.83
N GLY A 111 11.28 2.65 -17.60
CA GLY A 111 10.00 2.58 -18.28
C GLY A 111 9.10 3.78 -17.95
N SER A 112 8.33 4.23 -18.94
CA SER A 112 7.41 5.36 -18.79
C SER A 112 6.33 5.10 -17.75
N THR A 113 5.82 3.87 -17.67
CA THR A 113 4.67 3.48 -16.82
C THR A 113 5.00 3.54 -15.33
N ALA A 114 6.13 2.97 -14.89
CA ALA A 114 6.52 3.01 -13.47
C ALA A 114 6.79 4.45 -13.02
N ARG A 115 7.46 5.25 -13.86
CA ARG A 115 7.72 6.65 -13.57
C ARG A 115 6.45 7.48 -13.52
N GLU A 116 5.48 7.25 -14.42
CA GLU A 116 4.18 7.93 -14.40
C GLU A 116 3.41 7.58 -13.11
N ARG A 117 3.47 6.32 -12.67
CA ARG A 117 2.88 5.87 -11.43
C ARG A 117 3.43 6.63 -10.22
N LEU A 118 4.75 6.75 -10.11
CA LEU A 118 5.38 7.46 -8.98
C LEU A 118 5.11 8.97 -9.01
N LYS A 119 4.88 9.57 -10.18
CA LYS A 119 4.56 10.99 -10.29
C LYS A 119 3.29 11.42 -9.55
N ILE A 120 2.32 10.54 -9.35
CA ILE A 120 1.11 10.87 -8.59
C ILE A 120 1.44 11.24 -7.15
N LEU A 121 2.41 10.54 -6.55
CA LEU A 121 2.87 10.85 -5.19
C LEU A 121 3.57 12.21 -5.07
N CYS A 122 4.07 12.75 -6.18
CA CYS A 122 4.66 14.09 -6.21
C CYS A 122 3.60 15.19 -6.42
N LYS A 123 2.42 14.83 -6.97
CA LYS A 123 1.37 15.79 -7.34
C LYS A 123 0.36 16.01 -6.21
N THR A 124 0.05 14.97 -5.46
CA THR A 124 -0.99 15.04 -4.43
C THR A 124 -0.57 14.39 -3.11
N ASN A 125 -1.13 14.91 -2.02
CA ASN A 125 -1.07 14.33 -0.69
C ASN A 125 -2.40 13.64 -0.31
N ASP A 126 -3.40 13.71 -1.16
CA ASP A 126 -4.70 13.09 -0.92
C ASP A 126 -4.62 11.58 -1.11
N GLY A 127 -4.84 10.84 -0.01
CA GLY A 127 -4.82 9.38 -0.01
C GLY A 127 -5.90 8.76 -0.91
N PHE A 128 -7.05 9.43 -1.08
CA PHE A 128 -8.11 8.95 -1.96
C PHE A 128 -7.73 9.10 -3.44
N GLU A 129 -7.10 10.19 -3.83
CA GLU A 129 -6.59 10.36 -5.19
C GLU A 129 -5.51 9.32 -5.51
N ILE A 130 -4.62 9.06 -4.56
CA ILE A 130 -3.57 8.05 -4.71
C ILE A 130 -4.18 6.64 -4.82
N ALA A 131 -5.15 6.30 -3.98
CA ALA A 131 -5.83 5.01 -4.03
C ALA A 131 -6.59 4.81 -5.35
N ARG A 132 -7.26 5.86 -5.84
CA ARG A 132 -7.93 5.84 -7.15
C ARG A 132 -6.95 5.62 -8.30
N ALA A 133 -5.80 6.29 -8.26
CA ALA A 133 -4.75 6.11 -9.25
C ALA A 133 -4.15 4.69 -9.21
N ASP A 134 -3.93 4.14 -8.02
CA ASP A 134 -3.44 2.76 -7.85
C ASP A 134 -4.44 1.75 -8.41
N LEU A 135 -5.71 1.93 -8.12
CA LEU A 135 -6.80 1.08 -8.63
C LEU A 135 -6.91 1.15 -10.17
N SER A 136 -6.87 2.35 -10.74
CA SER A 136 -6.97 2.54 -12.20
C SER A 136 -5.81 1.92 -12.96
N GLN A 137 -4.61 1.87 -12.36
CA GLN A 137 -3.40 1.32 -13.01
C GLN A 137 -3.29 -0.19 -12.87
N ARG A 138 -3.72 -0.75 -11.75
CA ARG A 138 -3.72 -2.22 -11.51
C ARG A 138 -4.87 -2.92 -12.20
N GLY A 139 -5.92 -2.17 -12.51
CA GLY A 139 -7.19 -2.74 -12.93
C GLY A 139 -7.96 -3.43 -11.81
N PRO A 140 -9.27 -3.61 -11.97
CA PRO A 140 -10.11 -4.24 -10.94
C PRO A 140 -9.71 -5.70 -10.63
N GLY A 141 -9.01 -6.39 -11.55
CA GLY A 141 -8.62 -7.78 -11.39
C GLY A 141 -7.53 -8.06 -10.36
N ASP A 142 -6.61 -7.10 -10.14
CA ASP A 142 -5.52 -7.25 -9.14
C ASP A 142 -5.94 -6.82 -7.73
N PHE A 143 -6.96 -5.96 -7.61
CA PHE A 143 -7.47 -5.50 -6.33
C PHE A 143 -8.21 -6.62 -5.57
N PHE A 144 -8.82 -7.55 -6.30
CA PHE A 144 -9.55 -8.68 -5.72
C PHE A 144 -8.71 -9.95 -5.57
N GLY A 145 -7.38 -9.87 -5.77
CA GLY A 145 -6.46 -11.00 -5.61
C GLY A 145 -6.89 -12.21 -6.43
N ARG A 146 -6.00 -12.86 -7.14
CA ARG A 146 -6.24 -14.00 -8.05
C ARG A 146 -7.03 -15.18 -7.47
N ARG A 147 -7.55 -15.10 -6.23
CA ARG A 147 -8.26 -16.19 -5.53
C ARG A 147 -9.26 -15.73 -4.46
N GLN A 148 -10.02 -14.67 -4.65
CA GLN A 148 -11.29 -14.56 -3.96
C GLN A 148 -12.41 -14.79 -4.97
N HIS A 149 -12.89 -16.03 -4.98
CA HIS A 149 -14.13 -16.43 -5.58
C HIS A 149 -15.22 -15.50 -5.07
N GLY A 150 -15.83 -14.72 -5.94
CA GLY A 150 -17.07 -14.19 -5.50
C GLY A 150 -17.60 -12.85 -5.92
N LEU A 151 -16.98 -12.08 -6.80
CA LEU A 151 -17.68 -10.97 -7.41
C LEU A 151 -17.83 -11.24 -8.91
N PRO A 152 -19.08 -11.24 -9.45
CA PRO A 152 -19.28 -11.33 -10.88
C PRO A 152 -18.58 -10.15 -11.55
N ALA A 153 -17.95 -10.39 -12.69
CA ALA A 153 -17.43 -9.35 -13.53
C ALA A 153 -18.54 -8.34 -13.81
N LEU A 154 -18.35 -7.08 -13.42
CA LEU A 154 -19.31 -6.04 -13.75
C LEU A 154 -19.22 -5.80 -15.26
N HIS A 155 -20.28 -6.15 -15.99
CA HIS A 155 -20.30 -6.06 -17.44
C HIS A 155 -20.37 -4.63 -17.98
N VAL A 156 -20.77 -3.67 -17.14
CA VAL A 156 -21.10 -2.29 -17.59
C VAL A 156 -20.41 -1.24 -16.72
N ALA A 157 -20.08 -1.52 -15.47
CA ALA A 157 -19.54 -0.55 -14.53
C ALA A 157 -18.02 -0.72 -14.34
N ASP A 158 -17.29 0.39 -14.32
CA ASP A 158 -15.89 0.45 -13.90
C ASP A 158 -15.84 0.88 -12.42
N ILE A 159 -15.39 -0.03 -11.56
CA ILE A 159 -15.34 0.19 -10.09
C ILE A 159 -14.50 1.44 -9.75
N ALA A 160 -13.46 1.73 -10.52
CA ALA A 160 -12.60 2.88 -10.26
C ALA A 160 -13.21 4.21 -10.75
N ALA A 161 -13.93 4.17 -11.88
CA ALA A 161 -14.55 5.35 -12.48
C ALA A 161 -15.92 5.66 -11.85
N ASP A 162 -16.66 4.62 -11.43
CA ASP A 162 -18.06 4.71 -11.07
C ASP A 162 -18.32 4.63 -9.54
N LEU A 163 -17.37 5.07 -8.71
CA LEU A 163 -17.51 5.03 -7.24
C LEU A 163 -18.80 5.71 -6.73
N ALA A 164 -19.17 6.85 -7.30
CA ALA A 164 -20.41 7.54 -6.93
C ALA A 164 -21.65 6.73 -7.29
N LEU A 165 -21.64 6.06 -8.44
CA LEU A 165 -22.72 5.17 -8.88
C LEU A 165 -22.80 3.94 -7.98
N MET A 166 -21.67 3.37 -7.60
CA MET A 166 -21.63 2.24 -6.65
C MET A 166 -22.20 2.62 -5.28
N GLN A 167 -21.87 3.81 -4.78
CA GLN A 167 -22.40 4.28 -3.51
C GLN A 167 -23.92 4.48 -3.58
N SER A 168 -24.44 5.11 -4.63
CA SER A 168 -25.88 5.28 -4.85
C SER A 168 -26.59 3.92 -5.00
N ALA A 169 -25.98 2.98 -5.73
CA ALA A 169 -26.54 1.62 -5.88
C ALA A 169 -26.58 0.86 -4.55
N ARG A 170 -25.58 1.03 -3.70
CA ARG A 170 -25.55 0.46 -2.36
C ARG A 170 -26.65 1.04 -1.46
N GLU A 171 -26.78 2.37 -1.44
CA GLU A 171 -27.80 3.06 -0.64
C GLU A 171 -29.21 2.62 -1.06
N GLU A 172 -29.47 2.50 -2.36
CA GLU A 172 -30.74 2.01 -2.89
C GLU A 172 -30.99 0.53 -2.53
N ALA A 173 -29.96 -0.31 -2.64
CA ALA A 173 -30.08 -1.73 -2.26
C ALA A 173 -30.37 -1.90 -0.76
N GLU A 174 -29.73 -1.12 0.10
CA GLU A 174 -29.98 -1.11 1.55
C GLU A 174 -31.41 -0.65 1.84
N ALA A 175 -31.93 0.37 1.16
CA ALA A 175 -33.31 0.85 1.32
C ALA A 175 -34.32 -0.20 0.87
N ILE A 176 -34.11 -0.85 -0.27
CA ILE A 176 -34.99 -1.93 -0.77
C ILE A 176 -35.03 -3.10 0.22
N LEU A 177 -33.85 -3.56 0.68
CA LEU A 177 -33.75 -4.69 1.60
C LEU A 177 -34.32 -4.38 2.99
N ALA A 178 -34.22 -3.12 3.44
CA ALA A 178 -34.84 -2.69 4.70
C ALA A 178 -36.39 -2.70 4.60
N ALA A 179 -36.91 -2.34 3.44
CA ALA A 179 -38.37 -2.33 3.20
C ALA A 179 -38.94 -3.72 2.87
N ASP A 180 -38.23 -4.53 2.10
CA ASP A 180 -38.63 -5.88 1.67
C ASP A 180 -37.43 -6.85 1.67
N PRO A 181 -37.10 -7.45 2.83
CA PRO A 181 -35.95 -8.36 2.96
C PRO A 181 -36.01 -9.59 2.05
N THR A 182 -37.21 -9.95 1.57
CA THR A 182 -37.45 -11.13 0.73
C THR A 182 -37.50 -10.82 -0.77
N LEU A 183 -37.41 -9.54 -1.12
CA LEU A 183 -37.55 -9.04 -2.48
C LEU A 183 -38.85 -9.49 -3.17
N SER A 184 -39.92 -9.65 -2.39
CA SER A 184 -41.23 -10.11 -2.91
C SER A 184 -41.85 -9.09 -3.86
N GLY A 185 -41.66 -7.80 -3.60
CA GLY A 185 -42.13 -6.71 -4.45
C GLY A 185 -41.25 -6.48 -5.68
N TYR A 186 -40.10 -7.15 -5.77
CA TYR A 186 -39.09 -6.98 -6.85
C TYR A 186 -38.71 -8.31 -7.51
N PRO A 187 -39.66 -9.00 -8.18
CA PRO A 187 -39.44 -10.37 -8.65
C PRO A 187 -38.29 -10.51 -9.66
N LEU A 188 -38.11 -9.54 -10.53
CA LEU A 188 -36.99 -9.56 -11.51
C LEU A 188 -35.61 -9.40 -10.83
N LEU A 189 -35.54 -8.54 -9.82
CA LEU A 189 -34.31 -8.35 -9.05
C LEU A 189 -34.00 -9.62 -8.24
N LYS A 190 -34.99 -10.20 -7.59
CA LYS A 190 -34.91 -11.46 -6.86
C LYS A 190 -34.38 -12.58 -7.75
N ASP A 191 -34.94 -12.78 -8.92
CA ASP A 191 -34.54 -13.80 -9.87
C ASP A 191 -33.08 -13.56 -10.34
N ARG A 192 -32.70 -12.30 -10.61
CA ARG A 192 -31.34 -11.97 -11.00
C ARG A 192 -30.32 -12.25 -9.89
N VAL A 193 -30.64 -11.88 -8.67
CA VAL A 193 -29.81 -12.16 -7.49
C VAL A 193 -29.62 -13.66 -7.29
N HIS A 194 -30.71 -14.44 -7.36
CA HIS A 194 -30.65 -15.91 -7.25
C HIS A 194 -29.77 -16.53 -8.32
N ARG A 195 -29.86 -16.11 -9.58
CA ARG A 195 -28.99 -16.62 -10.64
C ARG A 195 -27.52 -16.30 -10.38
N MET A 196 -27.22 -15.08 -9.96
CA MET A 196 -25.83 -14.69 -9.64
C MET A 196 -25.22 -15.56 -8.54
N PHE A 197 -26.00 -15.98 -7.54
CA PHE A 197 -25.49 -16.85 -6.47
C PHE A 197 -25.46 -18.33 -6.89
N ALA A 198 -26.40 -18.80 -7.72
CA ALA A 198 -26.39 -20.17 -8.24
C ALA A 198 -25.19 -20.43 -9.17
N GLU A 199 -24.85 -19.50 -10.06
CA GLU A 199 -23.68 -19.59 -10.92
C GLU A 199 -22.34 -19.66 -10.13
N ARG A 200 -22.33 -19.08 -8.89
CA ARG A 200 -21.18 -19.14 -8.00
C ARG A 200 -20.97 -20.47 -7.31
N ASP A 201 -22.05 -21.14 -6.93
CA ASP A 201 -21.96 -22.45 -6.28
C ASP A 201 -21.49 -23.52 -7.25
N ASP A 202 -21.80 -23.42 -8.55
CA ASP A 202 -21.31 -24.32 -9.58
C ASP A 202 -19.81 -24.13 -9.91
N GLU A 203 -19.26 -22.91 -9.80
CA GLU A 203 -17.83 -22.63 -9.99
C GLU A 203 -16.96 -23.03 -8.78
N ALA A 204 -17.55 -23.15 -7.60
CA ALA A 204 -16.83 -23.54 -6.39
C ALA A 204 -16.58 -25.06 -6.29
N PHE A 205 -17.22 -25.88 -7.13
CA PHE A 205 -17.13 -27.34 -7.15
C PHE A 205 -16.40 -27.93 -8.37
N ASN A 206 -15.83 -27.11 -9.26
CA ASN A 206 -14.95 -27.50 -10.36
C ASN A 206 -13.54 -26.88 -10.14
#